data_1c98eb30416ea0dece566184efdb7d84
#
_entry.id   1c98eb30416ea0dece566184efdb7d84
#
_cell.length_a   1.000
_cell.length_b   1.000
_cell.length_c   1.000
_cell.angle_alpha   90.00
_cell.angle_beta   90.00
_cell.angle_gamma   90.00
#
_symmetry.space_group_name_H-M   'P 1'
#
loop_
_entity.id
_entity.type
_entity.pdbx_description
1 polymer ?
#
loop_
_entity_poly.entity_id
_entity_poly.type
_entity_poly.pdbx_seq_one_letter_code
_entity_poly.pdbx_strand_id
1 'polypeptide(L)'
;MNADGSDNRLLTTTAASEGEPAWIKNGSKIAFLAADANGNSQVWEMNPDGSGRKQLSDYAGGIDGFRFSPDESKLLFISQVKYGERTADKYPDLDKASGMVIDDLMYKHWDEWVQTVPHPFVASFDGNKVGEATDILAGEPYESPMKPFGGIEQLAWSNDSKQIAYTCRKKIGMDYAIST
;
A
#
# COMPACT_ATOMS: atom_id res chain seq x y z
N MET A 1 19.26 -15.63 -6.72
CA MET A 1 19.88 -15.53 -8.04
C MET A 1 20.95 -14.43 -7.99
N ASN A 2 22.13 -14.67 -8.50
CA ASN A 2 23.18 -13.65 -8.65
C ASN A 2 22.85 -12.72 -9.83
N ALA A 3 23.53 -11.55 -9.89
CA ALA A 3 23.30 -10.58 -10.97
C ALA A 3 23.63 -11.12 -12.39
N ASP A 4 24.48 -12.14 -12.47
CA ASP A 4 24.79 -12.87 -13.73
C ASP A 4 23.80 -13.98 -14.09
N GLY A 5 22.73 -14.13 -13.29
CA GLY A 5 21.71 -15.17 -13.48
C GLY A 5 22.05 -16.52 -12.84
N SER A 6 23.22 -16.69 -12.25
CA SER A 6 23.59 -17.93 -11.56
C SER A 6 22.90 -18.05 -10.20
N ASP A 7 22.91 -19.25 -9.61
CA ASP A 7 22.30 -19.54 -8.30
C ASP A 7 20.82 -19.14 -8.23
N ASN A 8 20.06 -19.42 -9.28
CA ASN A 8 18.62 -19.19 -9.28
C ASN A 8 17.92 -20.27 -8.45
N ARG A 9 17.34 -19.85 -7.32
CA ARG A 9 16.67 -20.75 -6.38
C ARG A 9 15.39 -20.12 -5.83
N LEU A 10 14.44 -20.96 -5.50
CA LEU A 10 13.24 -20.58 -4.77
C LEU A 10 13.60 -20.32 -3.31
N LEU A 11 13.17 -19.16 -2.78
CA LEU A 11 13.43 -18.78 -1.37
C LEU A 11 12.29 -19.21 -0.43
N THR A 12 11.06 -19.24 -0.94
CA THR A 12 9.86 -19.54 -0.15
C THR A 12 9.02 -20.58 -0.85
N THR A 13 8.28 -21.38 -0.06
CA THR A 13 7.34 -22.41 -0.57
C THR A 13 5.94 -22.21 -0.03
N THR A 14 5.60 -20.98 0.35
CA THR A 14 4.26 -20.63 0.86
C THR A 14 3.24 -20.71 -0.26
N ALA A 15 2.01 -21.12 0.07
CA ALA A 15 0.90 -21.15 -0.88
C ALA A 15 0.32 -19.74 -1.15
N ALA A 16 0.65 -18.77 -0.30
CA ALA A 16 0.21 -17.38 -0.43
C ALA A 16 1.09 -16.60 -1.42
N SER A 17 0.50 -15.61 -2.08
CA SER A 17 1.25 -14.68 -2.92
C SER A 17 2.22 -13.84 -2.08
N GLU A 18 3.44 -13.67 -2.57
CA GLU A 18 4.47 -12.80 -2.00
C GLU A 18 4.97 -11.87 -3.10
N GLY A 19 5.21 -10.61 -2.76
CA GLY A 19 5.56 -9.60 -3.77
C GLY A 19 6.40 -8.45 -3.22
N GLU A 20 6.72 -7.49 -4.09
CA GLU A 20 7.43 -6.24 -3.76
C GLU A 20 8.75 -6.47 -2.99
N PRO A 21 9.67 -7.35 -3.45
CA PRO A 21 10.90 -7.60 -2.71
C PRO A 21 11.83 -6.39 -2.70
N ALA A 22 12.36 -6.06 -1.54
CA ALA A 22 13.32 -4.98 -1.35
C ALA A 22 14.44 -5.43 -0.41
N TRP A 23 15.70 -5.08 -0.77
CA TRP A 23 16.82 -5.26 0.14
C TRP A 23 16.79 -4.20 1.24
N ILE A 24 16.98 -4.62 2.49
CA ILE A 24 17.07 -3.76 3.67
C ILE A 24 18.27 -4.17 4.54
N LYS A 25 18.58 -3.34 5.55
CA LYS A 25 19.66 -3.59 6.52
C LYS A 25 21.00 -3.86 5.82
N ASN A 26 21.36 -2.95 4.88
CA ASN A 26 22.56 -3.07 4.05
C ASN A 26 22.67 -4.42 3.31
N GLY A 27 21.56 -4.93 2.82
CA GLY A 27 21.51 -6.19 2.06
C GLY A 27 21.56 -7.46 2.91
N SER A 28 21.46 -7.35 4.24
CA SER A 28 21.42 -8.52 5.13
C SER A 28 20.04 -9.16 5.26
N LYS A 29 18.98 -8.45 4.84
CA LYS A 29 17.58 -8.90 4.86
C LYS A 29 16.87 -8.55 3.55
N ILE A 30 15.81 -9.31 3.27
CA ILE A 30 14.85 -9.03 2.20
C ILE A 30 13.53 -8.70 2.88
N ALA A 31 12.99 -7.50 2.61
CA ALA A 31 11.61 -7.16 2.96
C ALA A 31 10.70 -7.51 1.77
N PHE A 32 9.44 -7.85 2.05
CA PHE A 32 8.46 -8.23 1.03
C PHE A 32 7.03 -8.11 1.56
N LEU A 33 6.06 -8.06 0.67
CA LEU A 33 4.64 -8.14 1.03
C LEU A 33 4.17 -9.59 1.09
N ALA A 34 3.40 -9.91 2.12
CA ALA A 34 2.67 -11.16 2.24
C ALA A 34 1.47 -11.00 3.17
N ALA A 35 0.46 -11.86 3.01
CA ALA A 35 -0.70 -11.86 3.88
C ALA A 35 -0.34 -12.28 5.31
N ASP A 36 -0.98 -11.63 6.28
CA ASP A 36 -1.01 -12.03 7.68
C ASP A 36 -2.07 -13.14 7.91
N ALA A 37 -2.28 -13.52 9.18
CA ALA A 37 -3.27 -14.53 9.55
C ALA A 37 -4.72 -14.12 9.27
N ASN A 38 -4.99 -12.81 9.11
CA ASN A 38 -6.32 -12.26 8.80
C ASN A 38 -6.53 -12.06 7.29
N GLY A 39 -5.49 -12.32 6.48
CA GLY A 39 -5.53 -12.11 5.04
C GLY A 39 -5.14 -10.69 4.60
N ASN A 40 -4.74 -9.80 5.51
CA ASN A 40 -4.27 -8.47 5.18
C ASN A 40 -2.82 -8.53 4.70
N SER A 41 -2.52 -7.87 3.59
CA SER A 41 -1.15 -7.74 3.10
C SER A 41 -0.33 -6.87 4.08
N GLN A 42 0.82 -7.38 4.51
CA GLN A 42 1.73 -6.74 5.46
C GLN A 42 3.17 -6.80 4.96
N VAL A 43 4.02 -5.95 5.52
CA VAL A 43 5.47 -6.01 5.28
C VAL A 43 6.10 -7.05 6.20
N TRP A 44 6.87 -7.94 5.61
CA TRP A 44 7.64 -8.99 6.25
C TRP A 44 9.12 -8.83 5.94
N GLU A 45 9.98 -9.46 6.74
CA GLU A 45 11.40 -9.63 6.43
C GLU A 45 11.81 -11.10 6.50
N MET A 46 12.87 -11.47 5.78
CA MET A 46 13.53 -12.76 5.87
C MET A 46 15.03 -12.63 5.60
N ASN A 47 15.79 -13.67 5.93
CA ASN A 47 17.18 -13.78 5.52
C ASN A 47 17.31 -14.03 4.00
N PRO A 48 18.46 -13.74 3.38
CA PRO A 48 18.69 -14.00 1.95
C PRO A 48 18.61 -15.50 1.56
N ASP A 49 18.66 -16.39 2.52
CA ASP A 49 18.47 -17.84 2.32
C ASP A 49 17.00 -18.27 2.44
N GLY A 50 16.07 -17.34 2.72
CA GLY A 50 14.64 -17.60 2.93
C GLY A 50 14.24 -17.93 4.37
N SER A 51 15.20 -18.09 5.26
CA SER A 51 14.95 -18.37 6.69
C SER A 51 14.61 -17.12 7.49
N GLY A 52 14.18 -17.28 8.74
CA GLY A 52 13.99 -16.18 9.68
C GLY A 52 12.87 -15.20 9.30
N ARG A 53 11.81 -15.71 8.67
CA ARG A 53 10.62 -14.92 8.30
C ARG A 53 9.98 -14.28 9.53
N LYS A 54 9.76 -12.96 9.45
CA LYS A 54 9.20 -12.15 10.53
C LYS A 54 8.32 -11.04 9.96
N GLN A 55 7.14 -10.85 10.53
CA GLN A 55 6.25 -9.72 10.21
C GLN A 55 6.78 -8.43 10.85
N LEU A 56 6.84 -7.36 10.05
CA LEU A 56 7.31 -6.04 10.48
C LEU A 56 6.17 -5.05 10.71
N SER A 57 5.08 -5.16 9.96
CA SER A 57 3.92 -4.27 10.07
C SER A 57 2.67 -5.01 10.55
N ASP A 58 1.75 -4.27 11.15
CA ASP A 58 0.43 -4.75 11.57
C ASP A 58 -0.57 -3.61 11.35
N TYR A 59 -0.83 -3.30 10.07
CA TYR A 59 -1.73 -2.24 9.66
C TYR A 59 -3.08 -2.84 9.23
N ALA A 60 -4.16 -2.47 9.93
CA ALA A 60 -5.47 -3.08 9.73
C ALA A 60 -6.05 -2.88 8.30
N GLY A 61 -5.66 -1.80 7.62
CA GLY A 61 -6.07 -1.52 6.24
C GLY A 61 -5.35 -2.34 5.17
N GLY A 62 -4.31 -3.10 5.56
CA GLY A 62 -3.43 -3.76 4.60
C GLY A 62 -2.47 -2.77 3.91
N ILE A 63 -1.47 -3.30 3.21
CA ILE A 63 -0.43 -2.54 2.51
C ILE A 63 -0.37 -3.01 1.07
N ASP A 64 -0.60 -2.08 0.12
CA ASP A 64 -0.61 -2.37 -1.32
C ASP A 64 0.77 -2.23 -1.98
N GLY A 65 1.70 -1.52 -1.34
CA GLY A 65 3.06 -1.29 -1.78
C GLY A 65 3.86 -0.51 -0.74
N PHE A 66 5.17 -0.66 -0.71
CA PHE A 66 5.99 0.00 0.32
C PHE A 66 7.38 0.41 -0.17
N ARG A 67 7.98 1.39 0.52
CA ARG A 67 9.39 1.80 0.41
C ARG A 67 9.94 2.23 1.74
N PHE A 68 11.09 1.70 2.13
CA PHE A 68 11.86 2.27 3.25
C PHE A 68 12.51 3.58 2.84
N SER A 69 12.66 4.51 3.79
CA SER A 69 13.51 5.69 3.60
C SER A 69 14.97 5.26 3.39
N PRO A 70 15.82 6.08 2.73
CA PRO A 70 17.23 5.74 2.52
C PRO A 70 18.02 5.44 3.80
N ASP A 71 17.67 6.05 4.93
CA ASP A 71 18.24 5.79 6.25
C ASP A 71 17.55 4.64 7.01
N GLU A 72 16.55 4.02 6.40
CA GLU A 72 15.71 2.96 6.97
C GLU A 72 15.06 3.31 8.32
N SER A 73 14.88 4.60 8.62
CA SER A 73 14.18 5.04 9.84
C SER A 73 12.66 5.13 9.68
N LYS A 74 12.16 5.06 8.44
CA LYS A 74 10.74 5.21 8.11
C LYS A 74 10.32 4.25 7.01
N LEU A 75 9.03 3.92 7.03
CA LEU A 75 8.33 3.20 5.98
C LEU A 75 7.31 4.14 5.33
N LEU A 76 7.38 4.29 4.01
CA LEU A 76 6.34 4.85 3.16
C LEU A 76 5.57 3.69 2.57
N PHE A 77 4.25 3.71 2.64
CA PHE A 77 3.42 2.65 2.09
C PHE A 77 2.08 3.18 1.58
N ILE A 78 1.42 2.38 0.77
CA ILE A 78 0.09 2.65 0.21
C ILE A 78 -0.93 1.81 0.95
N SER A 79 -2.05 2.42 1.33
CA SER A 79 -3.22 1.70 1.81
C SER A 79 -4.50 2.38 1.35
N GLN A 80 -5.61 1.62 1.38
CA GLN A 80 -6.91 2.10 0.96
C GLN A 80 -7.61 2.87 2.07
N VAL A 81 -8.11 4.06 1.76
CA VAL A 81 -8.97 4.83 2.66
C VAL A 81 -10.39 4.91 2.13
N LYS A 82 -11.35 5.03 3.02
CA LYS A 82 -12.76 5.16 2.65
C LYS A 82 -12.96 6.42 1.80
N TYR A 83 -13.63 6.25 0.66
CA TYR A 83 -14.01 7.34 -0.24
C TYR A 83 -15.53 7.52 -0.25
N GLY A 84 -15.97 8.74 0.06
CA GLY A 84 -17.38 9.09 0.04
C GLY A 84 -18.24 8.35 1.07
N GLU A 85 -19.54 8.51 0.93
CA GLU A 85 -20.56 7.88 1.76
C GLU A 85 -21.04 6.59 1.10
N ARG A 86 -21.06 5.48 1.83
CA ARG A 86 -21.60 4.22 1.31
C ARG A 86 -23.11 4.15 1.57
N THR A 87 -23.80 3.31 0.81
CA THR A 87 -25.24 3.03 1.04
C THR A 87 -25.50 2.61 2.49
N ALA A 88 -24.63 1.78 3.09
CA ALA A 88 -24.75 1.37 4.48
C ALA A 88 -24.56 2.51 5.50
N ASP A 89 -23.84 3.56 5.13
CA ASP A 89 -23.68 4.74 5.98
C ASP A 89 -24.94 5.61 5.95
N LYS A 90 -25.58 5.72 4.79
CA LYS A 90 -26.84 6.46 4.60
C LYS A 90 -28.06 5.71 5.16
N TYR A 91 -28.05 4.39 5.05
CA TYR A 91 -29.18 3.52 5.41
C TYR A 91 -28.68 2.34 6.28
N PRO A 92 -28.31 2.59 7.54
CA PRO A 92 -27.72 1.58 8.42
C PRO A 92 -28.70 0.47 8.83
N ASP A 93 -30.01 0.69 8.61
CA ASP A 93 -31.10 -0.28 8.82
C ASP A 93 -31.27 -1.26 7.65
N LEU A 94 -30.56 -1.05 6.55
CA LEU A 94 -30.62 -1.88 5.34
C LEU A 94 -29.38 -2.75 5.17
N ASP A 95 -28.93 -3.42 6.22
CA ASP A 95 -27.71 -4.23 6.28
C ASP A 95 -27.65 -5.35 5.23
N LYS A 96 -28.81 -5.83 4.76
CA LYS A 96 -28.93 -6.89 3.75
C LYS A 96 -29.17 -6.37 2.33
N ALA A 97 -29.26 -5.06 2.15
CA ALA A 97 -29.50 -4.49 0.83
C ALA A 97 -28.20 -4.51 -0.01
N SER A 98 -28.29 -5.07 -1.21
CA SER A 98 -27.19 -5.04 -2.19
C SER A 98 -27.25 -3.82 -3.13
N GLY A 99 -28.28 -2.98 -2.98
CA GLY A 99 -28.42 -1.74 -3.75
C GLY A 99 -27.33 -0.71 -3.37
N MET A 100 -26.87 0.04 -4.35
CA MET A 100 -25.91 1.13 -4.14
C MET A 100 -26.54 2.47 -4.47
N VAL A 101 -26.36 3.45 -3.60
CA VAL A 101 -26.68 4.86 -3.89
C VAL A 101 -25.42 5.49 -4.48
N ILE A 102 -25.58 6.05 -5.67
CA ILE A 102 -24.48 6.63 -6.45
C ILE A 102 -24.82 8.09 -6.69
N ASP A 103 -24.04 8.97 -6.10
CA ASP A 103 -24.23 10.43 -6.22
C ASP A 103 -23.15 11.06 -7.13
N ASP A 104 -22.24 10.23 -7.68
CA ASP A 104 -21.08 10.69 -8.42
C ASP A 104 -20.85 9.85 -9.70
N LEU A 105 -20.26 10.46 -10.73
CA LEU A 105 -20.02 9.80 -12.02
C LEU A 105 -18.94 8.72 -11.97
N MET A 106 -17.93 8.86 -11.12
CA MET A 106 -16.83 7.88 -10.96
C MET A 106 -17.15 6.84 -9.90
N TYR A 107 -18.29 6.23 -10.00
CA TYR A 107 -18.73 5.16 -9.10
C TYR A 107 -18.08 3.81 -9.40
N LYS A 108 -17.56 3.63 -10.59
CA LYS A 108 -16.83 2.42 -11.02
C LYS A 108 -15.51 2.78 -11.68
N HIS A 109 -14.50 1.96 -11.41
CA HIS A 109 -13.27 1.91 -12.15
C HIS A 109 -13.17 0.54 -12.78
N TRP A 110 -13.43 0.44 -14.10
CA TRP A 110 -13.66 -0.80 -14.83
C TRP A 110 -14.83 -1.60 -14.21
N ASP A 111 -14.53 -2.73 -13.54
CA ASP A 111 -15.47 -3.61 -12.88
C ASP A 111 -15.54 -3.42 -11.35
N GLU A 112 -14.64 -2.63 -10.78
CA GLU A 112 -14.57 -2.35 -9.34
C GLU A 112 -15.38 -1.10 -8.95
N TRP A 113 -16.12 -1.19 -7.84
CA TRP A 113 -16.78 -0.04 -7.24
C TRP A 113 -15.79 0.86 -6.53
N VAL A 114 -15.85 2.17 -6.77
CA VAL A 114 -15.01 3.16 -6.11
C VAL A 114 -15.57 3.47 -4.73
N GLN A 115 -15.23 2.65 -3.76
CA GLN A 115 -15.57 2.82 -2.34
C GLN A 115 -14.38 3.22 -1.49
N THR A 116 -13.20 3.08 -2.04
CA THR A 116 -11.93 3.47 -1.43
C THR A 116 -11.03 4.13 -2.46
N VAL A 117 -10.09 4.93 -1.98
CA VAL A 117 -8.99 5.49 -2.78
C VAL A 117 -7.67 5.17 -2.10
N PRO A 118 -6.58 4.93 -2.86
CA PRO A 118 -5.27 4.74 -2.28
C PRO A 118 -4.71 6.04 -1.74
N HIS A 119 -4.18 6.02 -0.53
CA HIS A 119 -3.41 7.10 0.07
C HIS A 119 -2.00 6.62 0.44
N PRO A 120 -1.00 7.50 0.38
CA PRO A 120 0.32 7.23 0.94
C PRO A 120 0.32 7.49 2.46
N PHE A 121 0.94 6.56 3.18
CA PHE A 121 1.13 6.61 4.62
C PHE A 121 2.61 6.60 4.97
N VAL A 122 2.96 7.23 6.07
CA VAL A 122 4.30 7.20 6.64
C VAL A 122 4.24 6.70 8.07
N ALA A 123 5.11 5.75 8.39
CA ALA A 123 5.32 5.26 9.76
C ALA A 123 6.80 5.27 10.12
N SER A 124 7.11 5.34 11.41
CA SER A 124 8.47 5.10 11.89
C SER A 124 8.84 3.62 11.76
N PHE A 125 10.13 3.35 11.60
CA PHE A 125 10.67 1.99 11.62
C PHE A 125 11.89 1.96 12.54
N ASP A 126 11.87 1.09 13.55
CA ASP A 126 12.92 0.96 14.56
C ASP A 126 13.97 -0.13 14.23
N GLY A 127 13.92 -0.67 13.02
CA GLY A 127 14.73 -1.80 12.59
C GLY A 127 14.10 -3.17 12.86
N ASN A 128 13.00 -3.24 13.63
CA ASN A 128 12.32 -4.48 14.00
C ASN A 128 10.81 -4.45 13.80
N LYS A 129 10.21 -3.27 13.92
CA LYS A 129 8.75 -3.09 13.82
C LYS A 129 8.42 -1.73 13.21
N VAL A 130 7.39 -1.72 12.38
CA VAL A 130 6.75 -0.51 11.88
C VAL A 130 5.86 0.06 12.97
N GLY A 131 6.01 1.35 13.26
CA GLY A 131 5.23 2.08 14.25
C GLY A 131 3.86 2.51 13.73
N GLU A 132 3.26 3.46 14.45
CA GLU A 132 1.98 4.06 14.06
C GLU A 132 2.11 4.81 12.74
N ALA A 133 1.11 4.65 11.87
CA ALA A 133 1.08 5.21 10.53
C ALA A 133 0.31 6.53 10.50
N THR A 134 0.82 7.49 9.75
CA THR A 134 0.17 8.77 9.45
C THR A 134 -0.21 8.81 7.98
N ASP A 135 -1.49 9.02 7.69
CA ASP A 135 -1.99 9.31 6.34
C ASP A 135 -1.56 10.72 5.95
N ILE A 136 -0.73 10.86 4.92
CA ILE A 136 -0.23 12.18 4.47
C ILE A 136 -1.24 12.95 3.60
N LEU A 137 -2.35 12.32 3.21
CA LEU A 137 -3.47 12.95 2.51
C LEU A 137 -4.76 12.95 3.35
N ALA A 138 -4.65 12.81 4.67
CA ALA A 138 -5.80 12.73 5.56
C ALA A 138 -6.82 13.86 5.34
N GLY A 139 -8.07 13.49 5.10
CA GLY A 139 -9.17 14.44 4.83
C GLY A 139 -9.29 14.89 3.38
N GLU A 140 -8.36 14.51 2.51
CA GLU A 140 -8.43 14.83 1.09
C GLU A 140 -9.06 13.67 0.29
N PRO A 141 -9.90 13.96 -0.71
CA PRO A 141 -10.49 12.94 -1.58
C PRO A 141 -9.54 12.55 -2.72
N TYR A 142 -8.24 12.76 -2.56
CA TYR A 142 -7.26 12.57 -3.61
C TYR A 142 -6.86 11.10 -3.74
N GLU A 143 -6.51 10.71 -4.94
CA GLU A 143 -6.02 9.37 -5.26
C GLU A 143 -4.51 9.43 -5.50
N SER A 144 -3.76 8.74 -4.67
CA SER A 144 -2.31 8.62 -4.80
C SER A 144 -1.86 7.25 -4.26
N PRO A 145 -1.25 6.39 -5.10
CA PRO A 145 -0.96 6.54 -6.54
C PRO A 145 -2.22 6.56 -7.40
N MET A 146 -2.06 7.01 -8.65
CA MET A 146 -3.19 7.13 -9.59
C MET A 146 -3.54 5.77 -10.20
N LYS A 147 -4.76 5.30 -9.97
CA LYS A 147 -5.28 4.09 -10.63
C LYS A 147 -5.58 4.34 -12.14
N PRO A 148 -5.60 3.30 -13.00
CA PRO A 148 -5.60 1.87 -12.65
C PRO A 148 -4.21 1.25 -12.49
N PHE A 149 -3.15 1.86 -12.98
CA PHE A 149 -1.84 1.22 -13.11
C PHE A 149 -0.78 1.78 -12.15
N GLY A 150 -1.10 2.84 -11.41
CA GLY A 150 -0.16 3.43 -10.46
C GLY A 150 0.01 2.58 -9.19
N GLY A 151 1.24 2.47 -8.76
CA GLY A 151 1.66 1.78 -7.55
C GLY A 151 2.75 2.54 -6.81
N ILE A 152 3.53 1.83 -6.01
CA ILE A 152 4.59 2.43 -5.17
C ILE A 152 5.68 3.14 -5.99
N GLU A 153 5.79 2.87 -7.30
CA GLU A 153 6.70 3.56 -8.21
C GLU A 153 6.37 5.04 -8.40
N GLN A 154 5.14 5.46 -8.10
CA GLN A 154 4.71 6.86 -8.16
C GLN A 154 5.05 7.67 -6.90
N LEU A 155 5.68 7.04 -5.92
CA LEU A 155 6.12 7.65 -4.68
C LEU A 155 7.64 7.49 -4.52
N ALA A 156 8.31 8.54 -4.06
CA ALA A 156 9.77 8.52 -3.88
C ALA A 156 10.20 9.28 -2.62
N TRP A 157 11.18 8.73 -1.92
CA TRP A 157 11.89 9.45 -0.86
C TRP A 157 12.97 10.36 -1.44
N SER A 158 13.20 11.52 -0.79
CA SER A 158 14.45 12.26 -0.98
C SER A 158 15.63 11.48 -0.39
N ASN A 159 16.83 11.70 -0.93
CA ASN A 159 18.03 10.97 -0.49
C ASN A 159 18.38 11.22 0.99
N ASP A 160 17.93 12.34 1.56
CA ASP A 160 18.13 12.67 2.97
C ASP A 160 17.02 12.18 3.90
N SER A 161 16.08 11.37 3.38
CA SER A 161 14.96 10.76 4.12
C SER A 161 13.97 11.76 4.74
N LYS A 162 13.97 13.03 4.27
CA LYS A 162 13.15 14.08 4.88
C LYS A 162 11.91 14.46 4.09
N GLN A 163 11.91 14.20 2.78
CA GLN A 163 10.83 14.59 1.88
C GLN A 163 10.32 13.40 1.08
N ILE A 164 9.06 13.49 0.68
CA ILE A 164 8.40 12.54 -0.22
C ILE A 164 7.90 13.32 -1.41
N ALA A 165 8.20 12.82 -2.61
CA ALA A 165 7.56 13.21 -3.85
C ALA A 165 6.54 12.16 -4.23
N TYR A 166 5.36 12.59 -4.66
CA TYR A 166 4.30 11.68 -5.12
C TYR A 166 3.47 12.34 -6.21
N THR A 167 2.81 11.53 -7.02
CA THR A 167 1.79 11.98 -7.97
C THR A 167 0.40 11.73 -7.40
N CYS A 168 -0.55 12.61 -7.63
CA CYS A 168 -1.92 12.42 -7.19
C CYS A 168 -2.93 12.91 -8.23
N ARG A 169 -4.11 12.32 -8.20
CA ARG A 169 -5.28 12.82 -8.91
C ARG A 169 -6.19 13.53 -7.93
N LYS A 170 -6.39 14.82 -8.17
CA LYS A 170 -7.39 15.60 -7.43
C LYS A 170 -8.77 15.29 -8.01
N LYS A 171 -9.64 14.73 -7.17
CA LYS A 171 -11.05 14.54 -7.53
C LYS A 171 -11.83 15.78 -7.13
N ILE A 172 -11.99 16.72 -8.06
CA ILE A 172 -12.76 17.94 -7.85
C ILE A 172 -13.94 17.90 -8.83
N GLY A 173 -15.12 17.55 -8.34
CA GLY A 173 -16.34 17.59 -9.14
C GLY A 173 -16.28 16.70 -10.38
N MET A 174 -16.50 17.28 -11.57
CA MET A 174 -16.54 16.52 -12.84
C MET A 174 -15.16 16.25 -13.46
N ASP A 175 -14.06 16.60 -12.82
CA ASP A 175 -12.69 16.49 -13.38
C ASP A 175 -12.09 15.08 -13.25
N TYR A 176 -12.90 14.05 -13.23
CA TYR A 176 -12.50 12.66 -13.03
C TYR A 176 -11.63 12.08 -14.15
N ALA A 177 -11.61 12.69 -15.30
CA ALA A 177 -10.87 12.21 -16.44
C ALA A 177 -9.49 12.86 -16.59
N ILE A 178 -9.16 13.85 -15.78
CA ILE A 178 -7.92 14.63 -15.91
C ILE A 178 -6.96 14.21 -14.81
N SER A 179 -5.89 13.52 -15.21
CA SER A 179 -4.71 13.37 -14.37
C SER A 179 -3.91 14.67 -14.40
N THR A 180 -3.57 15.19 -13.27
CA THR A 180 -2.67 16.35 -13.13
C THR A 180 -1.33 15.92 -12.56
#